data_afda21876b4db03be16df5326dc4f760
#
_entry.id   afda21876b4db03be16df5326dc4f760
#
_cell.length_a   1.000
_cell.length_b   1.000
_cell.length_c   1.000
_cell.angle_alpha   90.00
_cell.angle_beta   90.00
_cell.angle_gamma   90.00
#
_symmetry.space_group_name_H-M   'P 1'
#
loop_
_entity.id
_entity.type
_entity.pdbx_description
1 polymer ?
#
loop_
_entity_poly.entity_id
_entity_poly.type
_entity_poly.pdbx_seq_one_letter_code
_entity_poly.pdbx_strand_id
1 'polypeptide(L)'
;MAAPIDPALGAFAASAGLAGEPTWTPLSGGVSCNAWKAEAGGRAICVKRALAKLNVADDWRAPVGRALFEYRWFETARALVPGSAPKPLVLDAERGFLAMEFLPEADHPLWKTQLLAGEVNVATARAVGERLGR
;
A
#
# COMPACT_ATOMS: atom_id res chain seq x y z
N MET A 1 19.32 10.90 3.66
CA MET A 1 18.27 11.79 4.19
C MET A 1 16.99 11.51 3.43
N ALA A 2 15.89 11.18 4.10
CA ALA A 2 14.59 10.99 3.45
C ALA A 2 14.13 12.34 2.89
N ALA A 3 13.54 12.32 1.67
CA ALA A 3 12.92 13.52 1.12
C ALA A 3 11.80 14.01 2.06
N PRO A 4 11.59 15.34 2.17
CA PRO A 4 10.52 15.87 3.00
C PRO A 4 9.17 15.32 2.54
N ILE A 5 8.34 14.95 3.50
CA ILE A 5 6.97 14.47 3.22
C ILE A 5 6.17 15.66 2.68
N ASP A 6 5.49 15.41 1.57
CA ASP A 6 4.58 16.40 0.97
C ASP A 6 3.48 16.78 1.99
N PRO A 7 3.30 18.07 2.30
CA PRO A 7 2.26 18.50 3.25
C PRO A 7 0.86 18.01 2.89
N ALA A 8 0.57 17.80 1.61
CA ALA A 8 -0.70 17.25 1.16
C ALA A 8 -0.95 15.82 1.68
N LEU A 9 0.11 15.03 1.93
CA LEU A 9 -0.02 13.69 2.51
C LEU A 9 -0.46 13.74 3.97
N GLY A 10 -0.04 14.75 4.73
CA GLY A 10 -0.49 14.94 6.11
C GLY A 10 -2.00 15.20 6.21
N ALA A 11 -2.51 16.13 5.40
CA ALA A 11 -3.96 16.39 5.31
C ALA A 11 -4.73 15.15 4.82
N PHE A 12 -4.18 14.41 3.87
CA PHE A 12 -4.79 13.18 3.38
C PHE A 12 -4.83 12.08 4.44
N ALA A 13 -3.76 11.89 5.23
CA ALA A 13 -3.73 10.94 6.34
C ALA A 13 -4.77 11.28 7.43
N ALA A 14 -4.96 12.57 7.71
CA ALA A 14 -6.02 13.03 8.62
C ALA A 14 -7.41 12.66 8.10
N SER A 15 -7.67 12.78 6.81
CA SER A 15 -8.95 12.37 6.19
C SER A 15 -9.19 10.86 6.29
N ALA A 16 -8.14 10.05 6.42
CA ALA A 16 -8.21 8.61 6.68
C ALA A 16 -8.41 8.26 8.17
N GLY A 17 -8.66 9.26 9.01
CA GLY A 17 -8.95 9.10 10.44
C GLY A 17 -7.70 8.98 11.32
N LEU A 18 -6.55 9.47 10.86
CA LEU A 18 -5.35 9.58 11.68
C LEU A 18 -5.39 10.91 12.45
N ALA A 19 -5.39 10.83 13.78
CA ALA A 19 -5.51 12.00 14.67
C ALA A 19 -4.12 12.54 15.03
N GLY A 20 -3.87 13.82 14.79
CA GLY A 20 -2.62 14.50 15.09
C GLY A 20 -1.60 14.43 13.94
N GLU A 21 -0.41 14.95 14.19
CA GLU A 21 0.67 14.95 13.19
C GLU A 21 1.34 13.57 13.14
N PRO A 22 1.35 12.91 11.96
CA PRO A 22 1.87 11.56 11.87
C PRO A 22 3.39 11.50 11.80
N THR A 23 3.94 10.46 12.43
CA THR A 23 5.30 9.99 12.14
C THR A 23 5.27 9.14 10.88
N TRP A 24 6.17 9.41 9.94
CA TRP A 24 6.25 8.76 8.65
C TRP A 24 7.44 7.82 8.55
N THR A 25 7.20 6.55 8.30
CA THR A 25 8.25 5.55 8.03
C THR A 25 8.12 5.08 6.58
N PRO A 26 9.13 5.31 5.73
CA PRO A 26 9.11 4.82 4.36
C PRO A 26 9.03 3.29 4.31
N LEU A 27 8.18 2.76 3.42
CA LEU A 27 8.10 1.34 3.11
C LEU A 27 8.82 1.08 1.80
N SER A 28 9.66 0.04 1.76
CA SER A 28 10.49 -0.29 0.61
C SER A 28 9.74 -1.12 -0.44
N GLY A 29 10.24 -1.14 -1.68
CA GLY A 29 9.91 -2.13 -2.69
C GLY A 29 8.95 -1.71 -3.79
N GLY A 30 8.50 -0.45 -3.85
CA GLY A 30 7.64 0.05 -4.93
C GLY A 30 8.42 0.74 -6.05
N VAL A 31 8.18 0.37 -7.32
CA VAL A 31 8.68 1.10 -8.49
C VAL A 31 7.65 2.08 -9.04
N SER A 32 6.37 1.80 -8.86
CA SER A 32 5.24 2.58 -9.40
C SER A 32 4.61 3.53 -8.39
N CYS A 33 4.93 3.39 -7.11
CA CYS A 33 4.43 4.24 -6.03
C CYS A 33 5.45 4.37 -4.92
N ASN A 34 5.38 5.47 -4.18
CA ASN A 34 5.97 5.57 -2.86
C ASN A 34 4.93 5.15 -1.83
N ALA A 35 5.37 4.51 -0.77
CA ALA A 35 4.52 4.07 0.32
C ALA A 35 5.14 4.40 1.68
N TRP A 36 4.30 4.70 2.65
CA TRP A 36 4.71 5.01 4.01
C TRP A 36 3.76 4.36 5.02
N LYS A 37 4.31 3.96 6.15
CA LYS A 37 3.57 3.80 7.38
C LYS A 37 3.41 5.17 8.01
N ALA A 38 2.18 5.61 8.24
CA ALA A 38 1.86 6.84 8.96
C ALA A 38 1.26 6.48 10.32
N GLU A 39 1.85 6.98 11.39
CA GLU A 39 1.45 6.69 12.77
C GLU A 39 1.14 7.95 13.55
N ALA A 40 -0.04 8.01 14.16
CA ALA A 40 -0.43 9.04 15.12
C ALA A 40 -1.54 8.53 16.05
N GLY A 41 -1.57 9.02 17.28
CA GLY A 41 -2.63 8.69 18.24
C GLY A 41 -2.79 7.20 18.54
N GLY A 42 -1.71 6.43 18.49
CA GLY A 42 -1.72 4.97 18.71
C GLY A 42 -2.28 4.16 17.54
N ARG A 43 -2.52 4.79 16.39
CA ARG A 43 -3.01 4.15 15.16
C ARG A 43 -1.98 4.24 14.04
N ALA A 44 -1.88 3.19 13.24
CA ALA A 44 -1.05 3.16 12.03
C ALA A 44 -1.91 2.89 10.79
N ILE A 45 -1.58 3.57 9.69
CA ILE A 45 -2.15 3.32 8.37
C ILE A 45 -1.04 3.24 7.33
N CYS A 46 -1.29 2.58 6.20
CA CYS A 46 -0.42 2.64 5.04
C CYS A 46 -0.94 3.73 4.09
N VAL A 47 -0.05 4.65 3.70
CA VAL A 47 -0.35 5.69 2.71
C VAL A 47 0.53 5.47 1.49
N LYS A 48 -0.08 5.42 0.32
CA LYS A 48 0.61 5.27 -0.97
C LYS A 48 0.39 6.49 -1.84
N ARG A 49 1.41 6.84 -2.62
CA ARG A 49 1.35 7.86 -3.66
C ARG A 49 1.79 7.26 -4.98
N ALA A 50 0.89 7.21 -5.96
CA ALA A 50 1.22 6.81 -7.31
C ALA A 50 2.18 7.83 -7.95
N LEU A 51 3.20 7.34 -8.65
CA LEU A 51 4.19 8.18 -9.32
C LEU A 51 3.80 8.38 -10.78
N ALA A 52 3.80 9.63 -11.25
CA ALA A 52 3.60 9.96 -12.67
C ALA A 52 4.75 9.42 -13.53
N LYS A 53 5.97 9.47 -13.00
CA LYS A 53 7.16 8.79 -13.54
C LYS A 53 7.59 7.68 -12.58
N LEU A 54 7.72 6.47 -13.07
CA LEU A 54 8.11 5.31 -12.27
C LEU A 54 9.59 5.37 -11.85
N ASN A 55 9.92 4.77 -10.72
CA ASN A 55 11.28 4.65 -10.18
C ASN A 55 12.04 3.52 -10.92
N VAL A 56 12.28 3.72 -12.21
CA VAL A 56 13.05 2.81 -13.09
C VAL A 56 14.01 3.64 -13.95
N ALA A 57 15.01 2.96 -14.53
CA ALA A 57 16.03 3.64 -15.36
C ALA A 57 15.43 4.29 -16.61
N ASP A 58 14.44 3.65 -17.21
CA ASP A 58 13.74 4.16 -18.40
C ASP A 58 12.77 5.28 -18.06
N ASP A 59 12.47 6.17 -19.03
CA ASP A 59 11.44 7.20 -18.86
C ASP A 59 10.05 6.60 -19.03
N TRP A 60 9.64 5.82 -18.02
CA TRP A 60 8.32 5.22 -17.98
C TRP A 60 7.35 6.07 -17.18
N ARG A 61 6.29 6.52 -17.83
CA ARG A 61 5.24 7.37 -17.26
C ARG A 61 3.91 6.65 -17.26
N ALA A 62 3.11 6.91 -16.22
CA ALA A 62 1.76 6.35 -16.10
C ALA A 62 0.85 7.33 -15.34
N PRO A 63 -0.44 7.41 -15.68
CA PRO A 63 -1.39 8.28 -14.98
C PRO A 63 -1.48 7.93 -13.49
N VAL A 64 -1.45 8.94 -12.62
CA VAL A 64 -1.56 8.73 -11.17
C VAL A 64 -2.95 8.25 -10.74
N GLY A 65 -3.98 8.56 -11.53
CA GLY A 65 -5.36 8.09 -11.30
C GLY A 65 -5.52 6.57 -11.30
N ARG A 66 -4.48 5.80 -11.70
CA ARG A 66 -4.48 4.33 -11.56
C ARG A 66 -4.64 3.86 -10.10
N ALA A 67 -4.40 4.72 -9.12
CA ALA A 67 -4.68 4.44 -7.71
C ALA A 67 -6.15 4.06 -7.47
N LEU A 68 -7.08 4.57 -8.31
CA LEU A 68 -8.49 4.18 -8.29
C LEU A 68 -8.69 2.69 -8.57
N PHE A 69 -7.94 2.11 -9.50
CA PHE A 69 -8.08 0.69 -9.84
C PHE A 69 -7.57 -0.19 -8.71
N GLU A 70 -6.49 0.20 -8.03
CA GLU A 70 -5.98 -0.49 -6.85
C GLU A 70 -6.99 -0.42 -5.70
N TYR A 71 -7.58 0.74 -5.45
CA TYR A 71 -8.61 0.92 -4.43
C TYR A 71 -9.82 0.00 -4.69
N ARG A 72 -10.36 0.02 -5.90
CA ARG A 72 -11.49 -0.84 -6.30
C ARG A 72 -11.15 -2.32 -6.24
N TRP A 73 -9.92 -2.68 -6.58
CA TRP A 73 -9.45 -4.05 -6.45
C TRP A 73 -9.50 -4.52 -4.98
N PHE A 74 -9.04 -3.72 -4.05
CA PHE A 74 -9.13 -4.05 -2.63
C PHE A 74 -10.58 -4.22 -2.16
N GLU A 75 -11.48 -3.33 -2.57
CA GLU A 75 -12.91 -3.46 -2.26
C GLU A 75 -13.49 -4.77 -2.82
N THR A 76 -13.22 -5.06 -4.09
CA THR A 76 -13.73 -6.27 -4.77
C THR A 76 -13.15 -7.53 -4.13
N ALA A 77 -11.84 -7.59 -3.93
CA ALA A 77 -11.18 -8.76 -3.33
C ALA A 77 -11.72 -9.05 -1.93
N ARG A 78 -11.93 -8.03 -1.11
CA ARG A 78 -12.49 -8.18 0.24
C ARG A 78 -13.96 -8.59 0.24
N ALA A 79 -14.73 -8.13 -0.75
CA ALA A 79 -16.14 -8.53 -0.89
C ALA A 79 -16.26 -10.01 -1.28
N LEU A 80 -15.38 -10.49 -2.15
CA LEU A 80 -15.37 -11.88 -2.60
C LEU A 80 -14.75 -12.83 -1.55
N VAL A 81 -13.64 -12.42 -0.97
CA VAL A 81 -12.89 -13.21 0.02
C VAL A 81 -12.50 -12.32 1.20
N PRO A 82 -13.28 -12.29 2.28
CA PRO A 82 -12.97 -11.49 3.46
C PRO A 82 -11.55 -11.75 3.98
N GLY A 83 -10.81 -10.67 4.28
CA GLY A 83 -9.43 -10.76 4.76
C GLY A 83 -8.37 -11.03 3.69
N SER A 84 -8.71 -11.07 2.40
CA SER A 84 -7.76 -11.31 1.30
C SER A 84 -6.92 -10.12 0.90
N ALA A 85 -7.30 -8.92 1.30
CA ALA A 85 -6.62 -7.67 0.98
C ALA A 85 -6.72 -6.69 2.16
N PRO A 86 -5.81 -5.70 2.27
CA PRO A 86 -5.93 -4.66 3.26
C PRO A 86 -7.21 -3.86 3.06
N LYS A 87 -7.80 -3.36 4.16
CA LYS A 87 -8.99 -2.52 4.09
C LYS A 87 -8.63 -1.16 3.48
N PRO A 88 -9.20 -0.77 2.32
CA PRO A 88 -9.04 0.57 1.80
C PRO A 88 -9.79 1.58 2.71
N LEU A 89 -9.22 2.75 2.93
CA LEU A 89 -9.75 3.77 3.84
C LEU A 89 -10.21 5.00 3.07
N VAL A 90 -9.32 5.63 2.32
CA VAL A 90 -9.59 6.85 1.54
C VAL A 90 -8.81 6.83 0.24
N LEU A 91 -9.37 7.42 -0.80
CA LEU A 91 -8.75 7.61 -2.11
C LEU A 91 -8.84 9.09 -2.52
N ASP A 92 -7.74 9.64 -3.01
CA ASP A 92 -7.69 10.84 -3.83
C ASP A 92 -7.12 10.47 -5.21
N ALA A 93 -8.01 10.18 -6.15
CA ALA A 93 -7.64 9.71 -7.48
C ALA A 93 -6.94 10.79 -8.31
N GLU A 94 -7.21 12.07 -8.08
CA GLU A 94 -6.60 13.17 -8.82
C GLU A 94 -5.11 13.32 -8.47
N ARG A 95 -4.77 13.17 -7.18
CA ARG A 95 -3.38 13.22 -6.70
C ARG A 95 -2.70 11.85 -6.69
N GLY A 96 -3.46 10.77 -6.90
CA GLY A 96 -2.97 9.41 -6.84
C GLY A 96 -2.63 8.94 -5.42
N PHE A 97 -3.33 9.46 -4.40
CA PHE A 97 -3.14 9.07 -3.01
C PHE A 97 -4.14 8.00 -2.62
N LEU A 98 -3.66 6.98 -1.93
CA LEU A 98 -4.44 5.86 -1.40
C LEU A 98 -4.03 5.61 0.04
N ALA A 99 -5.00 5.63 0.96
CA ALA A 99 -4.81 5.18 2.33
C ALA A 99 -5.52 3.84 2.56
N MET A 100 -4.86 2.96 3.29
CA MET A 100 -5.37 1.64 3.62
C MET A 100 -4.87 1.20 5.00
N GLU A 101 -5.47 0.14 5.51
CA GLU A 101 -5.02 -0.57 6.70
C GLU A 101 -3.52 -0.89 6.62
N PHE A 102 -2.80 -0.64 7.69
CA PHE A 102 -1.40 -1.07 7.81
C PHE A 102 -1.35 -2.52 8.31
N LEU A 103 -0.68 -3.37 7.56
CA LEU A 103 -0.45 -4.77 7.91
C LEU A 103 0.99 -4.93 8.39
N PRO A 104 1.24 -5.16 9.71
CA PRO A 104 2.57 -5.34 10.25
C PRO A 104 3.28 -6.55 9.63
N GLU A 105 4.55 -6.41 9.28
CA GLU A 105 5.33 -7.50 8.66
C GLU A 105 5.48 -8.72 9.59
N ALA A 106 5.46 -8.51 10.90
CA ALA A 106 5.50 -9.59 11.89
C ALA A 106 4.33 -10.59 11.74
N ASP A 107 3.14 -10.07 11.37
CA ASP A 107 1.93 -10.87 11.18
C ASP A 107 1.67 -11.18 9.70
N HIS A 108 2.25 -10.38 8.81
CA HIS A 108 2.05 -10.44 7.37
C HIS A 108 3.41 -10.38 6.64
N PRO A 109 4.24 -11.42 6.77
CA PRO A 109 5.55 -11.43 6.12
C PRO A 109 5.42 -11.37 4.59
N LEU A 110 6.29 -10.61 3.95
CA LEU A 110 6.29 -10.45 2.51
C LEU A 110 6.73 -11.75 1.83
N TRP A 111 5.82 -12.38 1.13
CA TRP A 111 6.09 -13.62 0.40
C TRP A 111 7.22 -13.46 -0.64
N LYS A 112 7.30 -12.30 -1.30
CA LYS A 112 8.39 -11.97 -2.20
C LYS A 112 9.76 -12.05 -1.51
N THR A 113 9.87 -11.52 -0.28
CA THR A 113 11.12 -11.56 0.50
C THR A 113 11.51 -12.98 0.84
N GLN A 114 10.53 -13.80 1.26
CA GLN A 114 10.75 -15.22 1.55
C GLN A 114 11.25 -15.97 0.32
N LEU A 115 10.61 -15.77 -0.84
CA LEU A 115 11.02 -16.41 -2.09
C LEU A 115 12.43 -15.99 -2.52
N LEU A 116 12.80 -14.72 -2.37
CA LEU A 116 14.15 -14.23 -2.66
C LEU A 116 15.21 -14.82 -1.70
N ALA A 117 14.82 -15.14 -0.47
CA ALA A 117 15.67 -15.85 0.50
C ALA A 117 15.73 -17.37 0.25
N GLY A 118 15.04 -17.89 -0.76
CA GLY A 118 14.98 -19.32 -1.05
C GLY A 118 14.00 -20.10 -0.16
N GLU A 119 13.16 -19.41 0.60
CA GLU A 119 12.13 -20.02 1.43
C GLU A 119 10.94 -20.47 0.57
N VAL A 120 10.77 -21.78 0.42
CA VAL A 120 9.64 -22.35 -0.34
C VAL A 120 8.56 -22.83 0.63
N ASN A 121 7.40 -22.18 0.57
CA ASN A 121 6.22 -22.57 1.36
C ASN A 121 5.05 -22.93 0.44
N VAL A 122 4.87 -24.23 0.22
CA VAL A 122 3.80 -24.78 -0.65
C VAL A 122 2.40 -24.44 -0.11
N ALA A 123 2.22 -24.37 1.21
CA ALA A 123 0.94 -24.01 1.82
C ALA A 123 0.56 -22.56 1.51
N THR A 124 1.54 -21.63 1.55
CA THR A 124 1.32 -20.25 1.15
C THR A 124 0.96 -20.13 -0.34
N ALA A 125 1.69 -20.84 -1.23
CA ALA A 125 1.39 -20.85 -2.65
C ALA A 125 -0.02 -21.38 -2.95
N ARG A 126 -0.43 -22.45 -2.28
CA ARG A 126 -1.79 -23.00 -2.37
C ARG A 126 -2.84 -22.00 -1.91
N ALA A 127 -2.64 -21.39 -0.73
CA ALA A 127 -3.57 -20.41 -0.18
C ALA A 127 -3.74 -19.18 -1.08
N VAL A 128 -2.66 -18.71 -1.73
CA VAL A 128 -2.72 -17.62 -2.71
C VAL A 128 -3.51 -18.06 -3.94
N GLY A 129 -3.22 -19.25 -4.49
CA GLY A 129 -3.93 -19.78 -5.66
C GLY A 129 -5.42 -19.97 -5.42
N GLU A 130 -5.81 -20.47 -4.25
CA GLU A 130 -7.22 -20.63 -3.86
C GLU A 130 -7.96 -19.29 -3.77
N ARG A 131 -7.28 -18.21 -3.34
CA ARG A 131 -7.87 -16.86 -3.28
C ARG A 131 -8.01 -16.23 -4.66
N LEU A 132 -7.04 -16.44 -5.55
CA LEU A 132 -7.06 -15.88 -6.90
C LEU A 132 -8.03 -16.62 -7.82
N GLY A 133 -8.34 -17.88 -7.54
CA GLY A 133 -9.26 -18.72 -8.32
C GLY A 133 -10.75 -18.56 -7.97
N ARG A 134 -11.08 -17.67 -7.07
CA ARG A 134 -12.46 -17.36 -6.66
C ARG A 134 -12.98 -16.13 -7.37
#